data_e8e72829f0a81c13da9ef15c389c7cd9
#
_entry.id   e8e72829f0a81c13da9ef15c389c7cd9
#
_cell.length_a   1.000
_cell.length_b   1.000
_cell.length_c   1.000
_cell.angle_alpha   90.00
_cell.angle_beta   90.00
_cell.angle_gamma   90.00
#
_symmetry.space_group_name_H-M   'P 1'
#
loop_
_entity.id
_entity.type
_entity.pdbx_description
1 polymer ?
#
loop_
_entity_poly.entity_id
_entity_poly.type
_entity_poly.pdbx_seq_one_letter_code
_entity_poly.pdbx_strand_id
1 'polypeptide(L)'
;MSIKRSFTVKITFKEGYGGPITLEGKDATAFNTAWNNKLNDQDGAIGFEWPVITTTGETHNQKTVTTWTSFLFCNVAKVERSEQTETKYTDDQCHDA
;
A
#
# COMPACT_ATOMS: atom_id res chain seq x y z
N MET A 1 22.48 -13.96 5.09
CA MET A 1 21.76 -13.18 4.04
C MET A 1 20.33 -12.97 4.44
N SER A 2 19.86 -11.75 4.33
CA SER A 2 18.45 -11.45 4.52
C SER A 2 17.91 -10.73 3.30
N ILE A 3 16.66 -11.01 2.97
CA ILE A 3 15.98 -10.43 1.82
C ILE A 3 14.74 -9.69 2.31
N LYS A 4 14.66 -8.42 1.98
CA LYS A 4 13.51 -7.60 2.29
C LYS A 4 12.83 -7.18 1.00
N ARG A 5 11.54 -7.44 0.92
CA ARG A 5 10.73 -7.05 -0.24
C ARG A 5 9.73 -5.99 0.18
N SER A 6 9.61 -4.97 -0.63
CA SER A 6 8.63 -3.91 -0.43
C SER A 6 7.74 -3.80 -1.65
N PHE A 7 6.46 -3.61 -1.41
CA PHE A 7 5.50 -3.42 -2.48
C PHE A 7 4.72 -2.13 -2.22
N THR A 8 4.74 -1.24 -3.19
CA THR A 8 4.12 0.07 -3.07
C THR A 8 3.23 0.32 -4.29
N VAL A 9 2.07 0.89 -4.06
CA VAL A 9 1.15 1.29 -5.12
C VAL A 9 0.85 2.77 -4.99
N LYS A 10 1.08 3.54 -6.04
CA LYS A 10 0.71 4.94 -6.12
C LYS A 10 -0.53 5.08 -6.98
N ILE A 11 -1.55 5.71 -6.44
CA ILE A 11 -2.83 5.90 -7.10
C ILE A 11 -3.00 7.38 -7.37
N THR A 12 -3.15 7.74 -8.64
CA THR A 12 -3.37 9.12 -9.06
C THR A 12 -4.82 9.26 -9.48
N PHE A 13 -5.51 10.28 -8.97
CA PHE A 13 -6.90 10.53 -9.26
C PHE A 13 -7.06 11.54 -10.41
N LYS A 14 -8.24 11.53 -11.01
CA LYS A 14 -8.61 12.52 -12.01
C LYS A 14 -8.62 13.91 -11.38
N GLU A 15 -8.42 14.93 -12.20
CA GLU A 15 -8.41 16.30 -11.73
C GLU A 15 -9.67 16.63 -10.95
N GLY A 16 -9.48 17.26 -9.78
CA GLY A 16 -10.60 17.64 -8.92
C GLY A 16 -11.00 16.58 -7.88
N TYR A 17 -10.38 15.39 -7.89
CA TYR A 17 -10.74 14.30 -6.99
C TYR A 17 -9.70 14.04 -5.90
N GLY A 18 -8.77 14.95 -5.74
CA GLY A 18 -7.78 14.88 -4.67
C GLY A 18 -6.37 14.58 -5.16
N GLY A 19 -5.43 14.61 -4.23
CA GLY A 19 -4.04 14.31 -4.52
C GLY A 19 -3.75 12.82 -4.57
N PRO A 20 -2.56 12.43 -5.03
CA PRO A 20 -2.19 11.02 -5.12
C PRO A 20 -2.09 10.37 -3.75
N ILE A 21 -2.40 9.08 -3.70
CA ILE A 21 -2.31 8.26 -2.50
C ILE A 21 -1.27 7.17 -2.73
N THR A 22 -0.47 6.90 -1.71
CA THR A 22 0.50 5.80 -1.76
C THR A 22 0.13 4.76 -0.71
N LEU A 23 -0.03 3.52 -1.15
CA LEU A 23 -0.29 2.37 -0.28
C LEU A 23 0.94 1.50 -0.21
N GLU A 24 1.17 0.88 0.93
CA GLU A 24 2.32 0.02 1.16
C GLU A 24 1.89 -1.29 1.83
N GLY A 25 2.68 -2.34 1.59
CA GLY A 25 2.48 -3.62 2.28
C GLY A 25 1.15 -4.26 2.01
N LYS A 26 0.43 -4.62 3.07
CA LYS A 26 -0.87 -5.31 2.97
C LYS A 26 -1.91 -4.50 2.22
N ASP A 27 -1.93 -3.20 2.43
CA ASP A 27 -2.90 -2.33 1.78
C ASP A 27 -2.64 -2.26 0.28
N ALA A 28 -1.37 -2.18 -0.11
CA ALA A 28 -0.99 -2.17 -1.52
C ALA A 28 -1.39 -3.49 -2.20
N THR A 29 -1.15 -4.61 -1.53
CA THR A 29 -1.50 -5.93 -2.06
C THR A 29 -3.01 -6.08 -2.21
N ALA A 30 -3.77 -5.65 -1.20
CA ALA A 30 -5.22 -5.72 -1.24
C ALA A 30 -5.79 -4.86 -2.37
N PHE A 31 -5.26 -3.63 -2.51
CA PHE A 31 -5.68 -2.76 -3.60
C PHE A 31 -5.35 -3.37 -4.96
N ASN A 32 -4.15 -3.92 -5.11
CA ASN A 32 -3.73 -4.52 -6.37
C ASN A 32 -4.67 -5.64 -6.80
N THR A 33 -5.08 -6.48 -5.86
CA THR A 33 -6.04 -7.56 -6.13
C THR A 33 -7.39 -7.00 -6.57
N ALA A 34 -7.91 -6.01 -5.84
CA ALA A 34 -9.20 -5.40 -6.17
C ALA A 34 -9.15 -4.69 -7.52
N TRP A 35 -8.06 -4.00 -7.80
CA TRP A 35 -7.89 -3.29 -9.07
C TRP A 35 -7.81 -4.24 -10.25
N ASN A 36 -7.06 -5.33 -10.13
CA ASN A 36 -6.96 -6.33 -11.19
C ASN A 36 -8.31 -6.99 -11.46
N ASN A 37 -9.08 -7.27 -10.41
CA ASN A 37 -10.43 -7.82 -10.58
C ASN A 37 -11.33 -6.83 -11.31
N LYS A 38 -11.20 -5.55 -11.02
CA LYS A 38 -11.95 -4.50 -11.72
C LYS A 38 -11.57 -4.43 -13.20
N LEU A 39 -10.27 -4.48 -13.51
CA LEU A 39 -9.80 -4.43 -14.90
C LEU A 39 -10.26 -5.65 -15.69
N ASN A 40 -10.38 -6.80 -15.04
CA ASN A 40 -10.82 -8.04 -15.68
C ASN A 40 -12.33 -8.23 -15.64
N ASP A 41 -13.05 -7.24 -15.09
CA ASP A 41 -14.51 -7.25 -14.97
C ASP A 41 -15.04 -8.49 -14.24
N GLN A 42 -14.27 -8.96 -13.25
CA GLN A 42 -14.63 -10.15 -12.46
C GLN A 42 -15.34 -9.81 -11.15
N ASP A 43 -15.30 -8.56 -10.75
CA ASP A 43 -15.83 -8.10 -9.48
C ASP A 43 -16.67 -6.86 -9.71
N GLY A 44 -17.85 -6.83 -9.09
CA GLY A 44 -18.74 -5.67 -9.14
C GLY A 44 -18.36 -4.53 -8.21
N ALA A 45 -17.21 -4.61 -7.54
CA ALA A 45 -16.76 -3.57 -6.61
C ALA A 45 -16.56 -2.25 -7.35
N ILE A 46 -17.04 -1.17 -6.74
CA ILE A 46 -16.96 0.18 -7.32
C ILE A 46 -15.87 1.04 -6.69
N GLY A 47 -15.26 0.57 -5.61
CA GLY A 47 -14.24 1.34 -4.90
C GLY A 47 -13.39 0.47 -4.01
N PHE A 48 -12.48 1.13 -3.29
CA PHE A 48 -11.56 0.49 -2.38
C PHE A 48 -11.53 1.24 -1.05
N GLU A 49 -11.47 0.50 0.04
CA GLU A 49 -11.42 1.04 1.39
C GLU A 49 -10.29 0.37 2.17
N TRP A 50 -9.57 1.15 2.96
CA TRP A 50 -8.50 0.62 3.81
C TRP A 50 -8.43 1.37 5.14
N PRO A 51 -7.95 0.70 6.20
CA PRO A 51 -7.82 1.35 7.50
C PRO A 51 -6.47 2.07 7.63
N VAL A 52 -6.51 3.23 8.27
CA VAL A 52 -5.31 3.94 8.70
C VAL A 52 -5.34 3.97 10.22
N ILE A 53 -4.32 3.38 10.84
CA ILE A 53 -4.24 3.27 12.29
C ILE A 53 -3.24 4.29 12.80
N THR A 54 -3.69 5.15 13.72
CA THR A 54 -2.86 6.18 14.33
C THR A 54 -2.88 5.99 15.84
N THR A 55 -1.70 5.92 16.43
CA THR A 55 -1.54 5.84 17.88
C THR A 55 -0.94 7.13 18.40
N THR A 56 -1.61 7.77 19.35
CA THR A 56 -1.17 9.03 19.93
C THR A 56 -1.16 8.90 21.47
N GLY A 57 -0.38 9.76 22.11
CA GLY A 57 -0.30 9.82 23.57
C GLY A 57 0.99 9.22 24.10
N GLU A 58 1.11 9.25 25.44
CA GLU A 58 2.27 8.74 26.14
C GLU A 58 2.17 7.24 26.36
N THR A 59 3.30 6.61 26.71
CA THR A 59 3.41 5.17 26.89
C THR A 59 2.31 4.56 27.78
N HIS A 60 1.89 5.29 28.82
CA HIS A 60 0.88 4.80 29.77
C HIS A 60 -0.53 5.23 29.40
N ASN A 61 -0.70 6.04 28.39
CA ASN A 61 -1.99 6.65 28.08
C ASN A 61 -2.14 6.81 26.56
N GLN A 62 -1.99 5.70 25.85
CA GLN A 62 -2.06 5.70 24.40
C GLN A 62 -3.48 5.59 23.90
N LYS A 63 -3.77 6.33 22.86
CA LYS A 63 -5.05 6.25 22.16
C LYS A 63 -4.80 5.78 20.73
N THR A 64 -5.49 4.74 20.34
CA THR A 64 -5.40 4.22 18.98
C THR A 64 -6.69 4.57 18.25
N VAL A 65 -6.53 5.22 17.11
CA VAL A 65 -7.66 5.60 16.25
C VAL A 65 -7.52 4.90 14.90
N THR A 66 -8.57 4.22 14.48
CA THR A 66 -8.64 3.61 13.17
C THR A 66 -9.55 4.47 12.30
N THR A 67 -9.00 4.98 11.20
CA THR A 67 -9.75 5.76 10.23
C THR A 67 -9.86 4.97 8.94
N TRP A 68 -11.10 4.77 8.50
CA TRP A 68 -11.35 4.08 7.23
C TRP A 68 -11.43 5.11 6.11
N THR A 69 -10.56 4.93 5.13
CA THR A 69 -10.51 5.82 3.97
C THR A 69 -10.90 5.04 2.73
N SER A 70 -11.69 5.63 1.86
CA SER A 70 -12.17 4.96 0.66
C SER A 70 -12.19 5.92 -0.53
N PHE A 71 -12.18 5.33 -1.74
CA PHE A 71 -12.33 6.08 -2.98
C PHE A 71 -13.01 5.20 -4.03
N LEU A 72 -13.55 5.84 -5.05
CA LEU A 72 -14.21 5.13 -6.15
C LEU A 72 -13.20 4.86 -7.27
N PHE A 73 -13.26 3.66 -7.85
CA PHE A 73 -12.36 3.30 -8.95
C PHE A 73 -12.55 4.19 -10.18
N CYS A 74 -13.76 4.69 -10.42
CA CYS A 74 -14.02 5.55 -11.58
C CYS A 74 -13.28 6.89 -11.49
N ASN A 75 -12.81 7.27 -10.31
CA ASN A 75 -12.06 8.51 -10.11
C ASN A 75 -10.55 8.32 -10.25
N VAL A 76 -10.11 7.10 -10.47
CA VAL A 76 -8.69 6.78 -10.63
C VAL A 76 -8.27 7.04 -12.06
N ALA A 77 -7.21 7.84 -12.24
CA ALA A 77 -6.65 8.12 -13.56
C ALA A 77 -5.47 7.22 -13.88
N LYS A 78 -4.67 6.87 -12.86
CA LYS A 78 -3.44 6.12 -13.07
C LYS A 78 -3.07 5.32 -11.83
N VAL A 79 -2.58 4.12 -12.02
CA VAL A 79 -2.06 3.26 -10.94
C VAL A 79 -0.64 2.84 -11.29
N GLU A 80 0.29 3.11 -10.40
CA GLU A 80 1.68 2.73 -10.55
C GLU A 80 2.08 1.77 -9.46
N ARG A 81 2.62 0.63 -9.83
CA ARG A 81 3.10 -0.38 -8.87
C ARG A 81 4.62 -0.38 -8.87
N SER A 82 5.20 -0.48 -7.69
CA SER A 82 6.64 -0.57 -7.52
C SER A 82 6.97 -1.72 -6.59
N GLU A 83 7.90 -2.54 -6.98
CA GLU A 83 8.43 -3.61 -6.15
C GLU A 83 9.91 -3.35 -5.92
N GLN A 84 10.33 -3.47 -4.68
CA GLN A 84 11.73 -3.30 -4.32
C GLN A 84 12.18 -4.50 -3.52
N THR A 85 13.32 -5.04 -3.90
CA THR A 85 13.94 -6.13 -3.17
C THR A 85 15.30 -5.66 -2.65
N GLU A 86 15.49 -5.75 -1.35
CA GLU A 86 16.75 -5.42 -0.71
C GLU A 86 17.36 -6.69 -0.15
N THR A 87 18.60 -6.95 -0.53
CA THR A 87 19.34 -8.11 -0.05
C THR A 87 20.49 -7.64 0.83
N LYS A 88 20.55 -8.13 2.06
CA LYS A 88 21.63 -7.83 2.99
C LYS A 88 22.42 -9.10 3.27
N TYR A 89 23.72 -8.97 3.29
CA TYR A 89 24.62 -10.07 3.59
C TYR A 89 25.18 -9.90 4.99
N THR A 90 25.30 -11.01 5.71
CA THR A 90 25.99 -11.02 7.01
C THR A 90 27.49 -10.89 6.77
N ASP A 91 28.22 -10.56 7.84
CA ASP A 91 29.68 -10.47 7.76
C ASP A 91 30.32 -11.78 7.31
N ASP A 92 29.76 -12.90 7.75
CA ASP A 92 30.27 -14.22 7.36
C ASP A 92 30.20 -14.44 5.86
N GLN A 93 29.15 -13.95 5.23
CA GLN A 93 28.98 -14.07 3.79
C GLN A 93 29.91 -13.13 3.02
N CYS A 94 30.19 -11.99 3.59
CA CYS A 94 31.11 -11.04 2.98
C CYS A 94 32.56 -11.52 3.01
N HIS A 95 32.92 -12.32 4.01
CA HIS A 95 34.26 -12.83 4.15
C HIS A 95 34.62 -13.90 3.13
N ASP A 96 33.64 -14.54 2.60
CA ASP A 96 33.87 -15.61 1.62
C ASP A 96 34.18 -15.09 0.21
N ALA A 97 34.12 -13.80 0.05
CA ALA A 97 34.36 -13.17 -1.24
C ALA A 97 35.85 -12.98 -1.57
#